data_ddfbdc4efa009bf8477424a828fa53b5
#
_entry.id   ddfbdc4efa009bf8477424a828fa53b5
#
_cell.length_a   1.000
_cell.length_b   1.000
_cell.length_c   1.000
_cell.angle_alpha   90.00
_cell.angle_beta   90.00
_cell.angle_gamma   90.00
#
_symmetry.space_group_name_H-M   'P 1'
#
loop_
_entity.id
_entity.type
_entity.pdbx_description
1 polymer ?
#
loop_
_entity_poly.entity_id
_entity_poly.type
_entity_poly.pdbx_seq_one_letter_code
_entity_poly.pdbx_strand_id
1 'polypeptide(L)'
;MPRKTLKANIWRNIASVLSSDNTQWKSAKNIVLFARVISVYPSKNPLYSVCERLIHFTEQNIRSVSLVIETMREEGEDPEIISLIESLREKPTITTSAEVLRLCTVLADYVKYAKVLKVKDSFLGSLDLIDEDDANIKESVDKVYKLAVEIVNAYDSAAYHEVAHSFDTNNLEQMRNVMADAKDSRSADKTIITGIRGLNNLLSPGYLSGCLYIYAALPGCYKSGILLESHVDTCKYNEHIKNTTNGKTPISMYISMENTMTQTVRRLWAILFPNADLSMFTVDETIEMIERELTSKGFRSVILYYGYREKSTADLYEIIRGYNDDKHVVVALYLDYIKRIRSARTDAAAMQSEKSELHAIMNELKTIASQFDIPVVSGHQLNRAAAQAIDDIRRQGGFNKASEALGRSHIGTA
;
A
#
# COMPACT_ATOMS: atom_id res chain seq x y z
N MET A 1 20.70 -27.11 -0.20
CA MET A 1 21.62 -26.20 0.53
C MET A 1 21.28 -26.22 2.02
N PRO A 2 22.24 -26.25 2.95
CA PRO A 2 21.92 -26.23 4.36
C PRO A 2 21.18 -24.94 4.69
N ARG A 3 20.01 -25.04 5.36
CA ARG A 3 19.28 -23.89 5.91
C ARG A 3 20.25 -23.10 6.77
N LYS A 4 20.44 -21.80 6.48
CA LYS A 4 21.26 -20.95 7.35
C LYS A 4 20.65 -20.98 8.74
N THR A 5 21.36 -21.54 9.70
CA THR A 5 20.97 -21.48 11.12
C THR A 5 21.20 -20.07 11.66
N LEU A 6 20.31 -19.60 12.50
CA LEU A 6 20.51 -18.34 13.21
C LEU A 6 21.74 -18.45 14.13
N LYS A 7 22.52 -17.38 14.22
CA LYS A 7 23.68 -17.31 15.11
C LYS A 7 23.22 -17.36 16.58
N ALA A 8 24.02 -17.99 17.44
CA ALA A 8 23.71 -18.16 18.86
C ALA A 8 23.45 -16.82 19.59
N ASN A 9 24.10 -15.72 19.18
CA ASN A 9 23.88 -14.41 19.76
C ASN A 9 22.47 -13.86 19.48
N ILE A 10 21.84 -14.23 18.37
CA ILE A 10 20.46 -13.84 18.07
C ILE A 10 19.51 -14.54 19.03
N TRP A 11 19.66 -15.85 19.24
CA TRP A 11 18.87 -16.59 20.23
C TRP A 11 19.04 -16.02 21.63
N ARG A 12 20.28 -15.69 22.01
CA ARG A 12 20.55 -15.03 23.30
C ARG A 12 19.82 -13.70 23.43
N ASN A 13 19.78 -12.89 22.39
CA ASN A 13 19.09 -11.60 22.42
C ASN A 13 17.56 -11.77 22.52
N ILE A 14 16.97 -12.71 21.78
CA ILE A 14 15.54 -13.03 21.89
C ILE A 14 15.21 -13.51 23.31
N ALA A 15 15.98 -14.46 23.82
CA ALA A 15 15.80 -14.99 25.15
C ALA A 15 15.96 -13.90 26.24
N SER A 16 16.91 -12.97 26.08
CA SER A 16 17.09 -11.83 26.97
C SER A 16 15.87 -10.90 27.02
N VAL A 17 15.26 -10.60 25.84
CA VAL A 17 14.02 -9.80 25.80
C VAL A 17 12.86 -10.54 26.48
N LEU A 18 12.71 -11.83 26.21
CA LEU A 18 11.64 -12.65 26.78
C LEU A 18 11.82 -12.88 28.31
N SER A 19 13.06 -12.93 28.81
CA SER A 19 13.40 -13.05 30.25
C SER A 19 13.35 -11.72 30.98
N SER A 20 13.05 -10.61 30.30
CA SER A 20 12.93 -9.30 30.94
C SER A 20 11.59 -9.14 31.66
N ASP A 21 11.57 -8.42 32.77
CA ASP A 21 10.34 -8.02 33.46
C ASP A 21 9.65 -6.81 32.79
N ASN A 22 10.26 -6.22 31.75
CA ASN A 22 9.68 -5.14 31.00
C ASN A 22 8.57 -5.66 30.06
N THR A 23 7.33 -5.43 30.45
CA THR A 23 6.14 -5.88 29.69
C THR A 23 5.98 -5.22 28.32
N GLN A 24 6.52 -4.01 28.12
CA GLN A 24 6.47 -3.32 26.83
C GLN A 24 7.33 -4.04 25.78
N TRP A 25 8.45 -4.65 26.19
CA TRP A 25 9.30 -5.44 25.29
C TRP A 25 8.61 -6.74 24.84
N LYS A 26 7.68 -7.27 25.65
CA LYS A 26 6.84 -8.44 25.38
C LYS A 26 5.48 -8.06 24.78
N SER A 27 5.44 -7.03 23.96
CA SER A 27 4.22 -6.68 23.23
C SER A 27 3.73 -7.84 22.37
N ALA A 28 2.42 -7.94 22.13
CA ALA A 28 1.85 -9.00 21.29
C ALA A 28 2.53 -9.08 19.91
N LYS A 29 2.90 -7.93 19.34
CA LYS A 29 3.61 -7.81 18.07
C LYS A 29 4.99 -8.47 18.12
N ASN A 30 5.78 -8.21 19.16
CA ASN A 30 7.11 -8.78 19.31
C ASN A 30 7.04 -10.29 19.54
N ILE A 31 6.08 -10.75 20.37
CA ILE A 31 5.85 -12.18 20.60
C ILE A 31 5.50 -12.91 19.31
N VAL A 32 4.59 -12.36 18.49
CA VAL A 32 4.25 -12.95 17.19
C VAL A 32 5.47 -13.01 16.26
N LEU A 33 6.33 -11.99 16.27
CA LEU A 33 7.56 -12.00 15.46
C LEU A 33 8.53 -13.08 15.96
N PHE A 34 8.76 -13.18 17.27
CA PHE A 34 9.64 -14.18 17.86
C PHE A 34 9.13 -15.60 17.60
N ALA A 35 7.82 -15.85 17.77
CA ALA A 35 7.19 -17.13 17.44
C ALA A 35 7.40 -17.51 15.95
N ARG A 36 7.26 -16.55 15.04
CA ARG A 36 7.55 -16.77 13.61
C ARG A 36 9.01 -17.11 13.35
N VAL A 37 9.95 -16.44 14.02
CA VAL A 37 11.38 -16.74 13.88
C VAL A 37 11.68 -18.16 14.36
N ILE A 38 11.12 -18.57 15.50
CA ILE A 38 11.25 -19.92 16.03
C ILE A 38 10.71 -20.95 15.06
N SER A 39 9.51 -20.76 14.52
CA SER A 39 8.88 -21.71 13.58
C SER A 39 9.66 -21.87 12.27
N VAL A 40 10.37 -20.83 11.84
CA VAL A 40 11.11 -20.82 10.57
C VAL A 40 12.54 -21.33 10.71
N TYR A 41 13.17 -21.13 11.88
CA TYR A 41 14.56 -21.49 12.15
C TYR A 41 14.69 -22.44 13.34
N PRO A 42 14.15 -23.68 13.27
CA PRO A 42 14.30 -24.64 14.35
C PRO A 42 15.79 -24.92 14.61
N SER A 43 16.17 -24.98 15.87
CA SER A 43 17.57 -25.10 16.28
C SER A 43 17.73 -26.09 17.43
N LYS A 44 18.90 -26.71 17.53
CA LYS A 44 19.31 -27.53 18.67
C LYS A 44 20.02 -26.71 19.76
N ASN A 45 20.05 -25.39 19.61
CA ASN A 45 20.68 -24.50 20.59
C ASN A 45 19.80 -24.47 21.86
N PRO A 46 20.36 -24.64 23.07
CA PRO A 46 19.59 -24.55 24.34
C PRO A 46 18.79 -23.25 24.47
N LEU A 47 19.32 -22.13 23.98
CA LEU A 47 18.63 -20.82 23.95
C LEU A 47 17.39 -20.83 23.05
N TYR A 48 17.33 -21.68 22.04
CA TYR A 48 16.11 -21.86 21.25
C TYR A 48 14.99 -22.45 22.12
N SER A 49 15.27 -23.51 22.88
CA SER A 49 14.30 -24.11 23.80
C SER A 49 13.83 -23.13 24.88
N VAL A 50 14.74 -22.31 25.40
CA VAL A 50 14.39 -21.18 26.30
C VAL A 50 13.40 -20.23 25.63
N CYS A 51 13.67 -19.79 24.38
CA CYS A 51 12.76 -18.90 23.65
C CYS A 51 11.40 -19.53 23.40
N GLU A 52 11.37 -20.79 23.00
CA GLU A 52 10.12 -21.53 22.73
C GLU A 52 9.25 -21.64 23.97
N ARG A 53 9.83 -21.97 25.11
CA ARG A 53 9.11 -22.07 26.39
C ARG A 53 8.61 -20.71 26.89
N LEU A 54 9.43 -19.67 26.84
CA LEU A 54 9.04 -18.32 27.26
C LEU A 54 7.90 -17.75 26.40
N ILE A 55 7.88 -18.05 25.09
CA ILE A 55 6.77 -17.67 24.22
C ILE A 55 5.50 -18.42 24.60
N HIS A 56 5.58 -19.74 24.82
CA HIS A 56 4.45 -20.55 25.23
C HIS A 56 3.78 -20.00 26.51
N PHE A 57 4.54 -19.69 27.55
CA PHE A 57 4.00 -19.08 28.77
C PHE A 57 3.42 -17.68 28.53
N THR A 58 4.06 -16.88 27.65
CA THR A 58 3.55 -15.54 27.32
C THR A 58 2.22 -15.62 26.57
N GLU A 59 2.03 -16.61 25.70
CA GLU A 59 0.75 -16.88 25.00
C GLU A 59 -0.35 -17.32 25.97
N GLN A 60 0.01 -17.97 27.07
CA GLN A 60 -0.90 -18.29 28.18
C GLN A 60 -1.16 -17.10 29.13
N ASN A 61 -0.76 -15.88 28.76
CA ASN A 61 -0.82 -14.67 29.58
C ASN A 61 0.04 -14.66 30.85
N ILE A 62 0.97 -15.59 31.02
CA ILE A 62 1.94 -15.59 32.10
C ILE A 62 3.13 -14.72 31.67
N ARG A 63 3.12 -13.44 32.07
CA ARG A 63 4.14 -12.45 31.68
C ARG A 63 5.23 -12.22 32.72
N SER A 64 4.99 -12.57 33.95
CA SER A 64 5.99 -12.48 35.04
C SER A 64 7.01 -13.61 34.89
N VAL A 65 8.27 -13.25 34.73
CA VAL A 65 9.35 -14.24 34.56
C VAL A 65 9.56 -15.05 35.89
N SER A 66 9.33 -14.44 37.04
CA SER A 66 9.38 -15.16 38.31
C SER A 66 8.33 -16.26 38.39
N LEU A 67 7.09 -15.97 37.95
CA LEU A 67 6.02 -16.96 37.92
C LEU A 67 6.30 -18.06 36.88
N VAL A 68 6.88 -17.70 35.72
CA VAL A 68 7.29 -18.68 34.70
C VAL A 68 8.30 -19.66 35.28
N ILE A 69 9.34 -19.16 35.98
CA ILE A 69 10.37 -19.98 36.60
C ILE A 69 9.77 -20.91 37.67
N GLU A 70 8.84 -20.41 38.47
CA GLU A 70 8.14 -21.19 39.50
C GLU A 70 7.31 -22.33 38.87
N THR A 71 6.50 -21.98 37.86
CA THR A 71 5.71 -22.97 37.10
C THR A 71 6.60 -24.02 36.43
N MET A 72 7.70 -23.62 35.82
CA MET A 72 8.65 -24.56 35.18
C MET A 72 9.27 -25.54 36.19
N ARG A 73 9.54 -25.07 37.41
CA ARG A 73 10.04 -25.93 38.50
C ARG A 73 9.00 -26.93 38.98
N GLU A 74 7.73 -26.48 39.06
CA GLU A 74 6.60 -27.35 39.41
C GLU A 74 6.30 -28.40 38.32
N GLU A 75 6.47 -28.05 37.09
CA GLU A 75 6.29 -28.95 35.95
C GLU A 75 7.47 -29.92 35.74
N GLY A 76 8.57 -29.76 36.48
CA GLY A 76 9.76 -30.62 36.38
C GLY A 76 10.59 -30.37 35.12
N GLU A 77 10.58 -29.15 34.60
CA GLU A 77 11.38 -28.75 33.44
C GLU A 77 12.90 -28.87 33.70
N ASP A 78 13.67 -28.94 32.60
CA ASP A 78 15.11 -29.10 32.64
C ASP A 78 15.78 -27.97 33.46
N PRO A 79 16.52 -28.29 34.52
CA PRO A 79 17.22 -27.32 35.38
C PRO A 79 18.19 -26.41 34.57
N GLU A 80 18.75 -26.90 33.46
CA GLU A 80 19.64 -26.10 32.63
C GLU A 80 18.88 -24.93 31.94
N ILE A 81 17.65 -25.20 31.48
CA ILE A 81 16.80 -24.16 30.90
C ILE A 81 16.44 -23.09 31.89
N ILE A 82 16.07 -23.51 33.12
CA ILE A 82 15.74 -22.59 34.20
C ILE A 82 16.97 -21.73 34.59
N SER A 83 18.13 -22.35 34.72
CA SER A 83 19.39 -21.64 35.02
C SER A 83 19.78 -20.62 33.95
N LEU A 84 19.53 -20.95 32.67
CA LEU A 84 19.77 -20.04 31.58
C LEU A 84 18.82 -18.81 31.63
N ILE A 85 17.54 -19.00 31.96
CA ILE A 85 16.58 -17.90 32.14
C ILE A 85 17.00 -16.97 33.26
N GLU A 86 17.39 -17.55 34.41
CA GLU A 86 17.87 -16.79 35.59
C GLU A 86 19.13 -15.99 35.23
N SER A 87 20.11 -16.62 34.60
CA SER A 87 21.34 -15.96 34.14
C SER A 87 21.07 -14.79 33.17
N LEU A 88 20.14 -14.94 32.26
CA LEU A 88 19.75 -13.89 31.30
C LEU A 88 18.99 -12.75 31.99
N ARG A 89 18.25 -13.04 33.06
CA ARG A 89 17.57 -12.03 33.87
C ARG A 89 18.56 -11.20 34.66
N GLU A 90 19.57 -11.85 35.24
CA GLU A 90 20.62 -11.16 36.02
C GLU A 90 21.58 -10.35 35.15
N LYS A 91 21.92 -10.88 33.97
CA LYS A 91 22.85 -10.27 33.02
C LYS A 91 22.23 -10.20 31.62
N PRO A 92 21.25 -9.29 31.40
CA PRO A 92 20.59 -9.16 30.13
C PRO A 92 21.55 -8.66 29.05
N THR A 93 21.43 -9.22 27.85
CA THR A 93 22.18 -8.76 26.66
C THR A 93 21.49 -7.59 25.93
N ILE A 94 20.21 -7.41 26.21
CA ILE A 94 19.38 -6.29 25.73
C ILE A 94 18.94 -5.49 26.95
N THR A 95 19.25 -4.20 26.95
CA THR A 95 19.02 -3.32 28.11
C THR A 95 18.16 -2.10 27.80
N THR A 96 17.97 -1.81 26.52
CA THR A 96 17.24 -0.63 26.08
C THR A 96 16.14 -0.96 25.06
N SER A 97 15.09 -0.15 25.00
CA SER A 97 14.01 -0.27 24.00
C SER A 97 14.52 -0.09 22.56
N ALA A 98 15.56 0.73 22.37
CA ALA A 98 16.18 0.91 21.05
C ALA A 98 16.88 -0.37 20.56
N GLU A 99 17.52 -1.12 21.46
CA GLU A 99 18.12 -2.42 21.14
C GLU A 99 17.03 -3.47 20.80
N VAL A 100 15.91 -3.47 21.53
CA VAL A 100 14.75 -4.34 21.20
C VAL A 100 14.22 -4.03 19.81
N LEU A 101 14.05 -2.76 19.48
CA LEU A 101 13.57 -2.34 18.16
C LEU A 101 14.54 -2.80 17.05
N ARG A 102 15.84 -2.57 17.26
CA ARG A 102 16.87 -3.02 16.30
C ARG A 102 16.86 -4.54 16.13
N LEU A 103 16.71 -5.29 17.21
CA LEU A 103 16.58 -6.75 17.16
C LEU A 103 15.36 -7.15 16.33
N CYS A 104 14.20 -6.57 16.59
CA CYS A 104 12.96 -6.86 15.86
C CYS A 104 13.10 -6.55 14.37
N THR A 105 13.75 -5.46 13.98
CA THR A 105 14.02 -5.13 12.57
C THR A 105 14.86 -6.22 11.91
N VAL A 106 15.96 -6.63 12.54
CA VAL A 106 16.81 -7.70 12.02
C VAL A 106 16.07 -9.02 11.89
N LEU A 107 15.24 -9.37 12.89
CA LEU A 107 14.46 -10.60 12.88
C LEU A 107 13.39 -10.60 11.77
N ALA A 108 12.76 -9.47 11.52
CA ALA A 108 11.82 -9.31 10.41
C ALA A 108 12.49 -9.63 9.05
N ASP A 109 13.72 -9.16 8.85
CA ASP A 109 14.48 -9.47 7.64
C ASP A 109 14.84 -10.97 7.54
N TYR A 110 15.14 -11.63 8.66
CA TYR A 110 15.32 -13.08 8.65
C TYR A 110 14.06 -13.84 8.26
N VAL A 111 12.89 -13.43 8.76
CA VAL A 111 11.60 -14.04 8.36
C VAL A 111 11.30 -13.82 6.88
N LYS A 112 11.55 -12.60 6.36
CA LYS A 112 11.44 -12.29 4.94
C LYS A 112 12.34 -13.19 4.10
N TYR A 113 13.62 -13.28 4.46
CA TYR A 113 14.60 -14.10 3.76
C TYR A 113 14.19 -15.58 3.70
N ALA A 114 13.69 -16.13 4.81
CA ALA A 114 13.24 -17.52 4.85
C ALA A 114 12.02 -17.78 3.95
N LYS A 115 11.06 -16.83 3.88
CA LYS A 115 9.92 -16.90 2.95
C LYS A 115 10.38 -16.87 1.50
N VAL A 116 11.30 -15.96 1.17
CA VAL A 116 11.88 -15.86 -0.18
C VAL A 116 12.62 -17.14 -0.55
N LEU A 117 13.38 -17.74 0.38
CA LEU A 117 14.03 -19.04 0.12
C LEU A 117 13.05 -20.16 -0.16
N LYS A 118 11.93 -20.21 0.58
CA LYS A 118 10.88 -21.24 0.35
C LYS A 118 10.28 -21.11 -1.05
N VAL A 119 10.00 -19.90 -1.51
CA VAL A 119 9.45 -19.67 -2.85
C VAL A 119 10.51 -19.86 -3.93
N LYS A 120 11.78 -19.53 -3.65
CA LYS A 120 12.90 -19.74 -4.57
C LYS A 120 13.07 -21.22 -4.97
N ASP A 121 12.96 -22.13 -4.03
CA ASP A 121 13.11 -23.56 -4.33
C ASP A 121 11.98 -24.05 -5.27
N SER A 122 10.75 -23.55 -5.08
CA SER A 122 9.61 -23.79 -5.99
C SER A 122 9.82 -23.13 -7.36
N PHE A 123 10.38 -21.93 -7.38
CA PHE A 123 10.69 -21.17 -8.60
C PHE A 123 11.74 -21.89 -9.45
N LEU A 124 12.84 -22.33 -8.85
CA LEU A 124 13.89 -23.08 -9.56
C LEU A 124 13.37 -24.39 -10.11
N GLY A 125 12.58 -25.15 -9.33
CA GLY A 125 11.95 -26.37 -9.81
C GLY A 125 10.95 -26.15 -10.95
N SER A 126 10.39 -24.95 -11.07
CA SER A 126 9.49 -24.60 -12.18
C SER A 126 10.26 -24.14 -13.43
N LEU A 127 11.44 -23.53 -13.26
CA LEU A 127 12.34 -23.19 -14.38
C LEU A 127 12.91 -24.46 -15.02
N ASP A 128 13.28 -25.45 -14.22
CA ASP A 128 13.80 -26.75 -14.71
C ASP A 128 12.76 -27.56 -15.50
N LEU A 129 11.47 -27.21 -15.37
CA LEU A 129 10.35 -27.84 -16.11
C LEU A 129 9.99 -27.11 -17.41
N ILE A 130 10.66 -25.99 -17.74
CA ILE A 130 10.55 -25.34 -19.05
C ILE A 130 11.39 -26.14 -20.02
N ASP A 131 10.80 -27.19 -20.58
CA ASP A 131 11.38 -27.93 -21.69
C ASP A 131 11.18 -27.14 -22.98
N GLU A 132 12.18 -27.16 -23.87
CA GLU A 132 12.22 -26.36 -25.10
C GLU A 132 11.15 -26.76 -26.14
N ASP A 133 10.30 -27.76 -25.84
CA ASP A 133 9.20 -28.20 -26.72
C ASP A 133 7.97 -27.28 -26.57
N ASP A 134 7.69 -26.58 -27.61
CA ASP A 134 6.84 -25.41 -27.84
C ASP A 134 5.39 -25.40 -27.33
N ALA A 135 4.81 -26.51 -26.91
CA ALA A 135 3.38 -26.58 -26.59
C ALA A 135 2.97 -25.93 -25.26
N ASN A 136 3.91 -25.71 -24.32
CA ASN A 136 3.63 -25.28 -22.94
C ASN A 136 4.39 -24.04 -22.47
N ILE A 137 5.13 -23.33 -23.34
CA ILE A 137 5.96 -22.18 -22.96
C ILE A 137 5.12 -21.10 -22.28
N LYS A 138 3.94 -20.78 -22.80
CA LYS A 138 3.07 -19.74 -22.24
C LYS A 138 2.61 -20.07 -20.83
N GLU A 139 2.20 -21.33 -20.58
CA GLU A 139 1.77 -21.77 -19.24
C GLU A 139 2.94 -21.78 -18.26
N SER A 140 4.11 -22.19 -18.71
CA SER A 140 5.34 -22.17 -17.90
C SER A 140 5.80 -20.76 -17.58
N VAL A 141 5.76 -19.83 -18.53
CA VAL A 141 6.05 -18.40 -18.31
C VAL A 141 5.05 -17.77 -17.35
N ASP A 142 3.74 -18.05 -17.49
CA ASP A 142 2.71 -17.59 -16.56
C ASP A 142 2.93 -18.13 -15.14
N LYS A 143 3.38 -19.37 -15.00
CA LYS A 143 3.70 -20.00 -13.71
C LYS A 143 4.92 -19.35 -13.06
N VAL A 144 5.99 -19.13 -13.82
CA VAL A 144 7.20 -18.43 -13.38
C VAL A 144 6.87 -17.00 -12.96
N TYR A 145 6.06 -16.28 -13.73
CA TYR A 145 5.60 -14.95 -13.40
C TYR A 145 4.81 -14.92 -12.07
N LYS A 146 3.87 -15.85 -11.89
CA LYS A 146 3.10 -15.99 -10.63
C LYS A 146 4.02 -16.22 -9.43
N LEU A 147 5.01 -17.10 -9.56
CA LEU A 147 5.98 -17.36 -8.48
C LEU A 147 6.88 -16.14 -8.20
N ALA A 148 7.26 -15.39 -9.22
CA ALA A 148 8.00 -14.13 -9.04
C ALA A 148 7.17 -13.10 -8.27
N VAL A 149 5.89 -12.95 -8.60
CA VAL A 149 4.94 -12.09 -7.86
C VAL A 149 4.77 -12.58 -6.42
N GLU A 150 4.70 -13.89 -6.17
CA GLU A 150 4.65 -14.44 -4.82
C GLU A 150 5.90 -14.13 -4.00
N ILE A 151 7.10 -14.12 -4.62
CA ILE A 151 8.34 -13.70 -3.97
C ILE A 151 8.25 -12.24 -3.52
N VAL A 152 7.80 -11.34 -4.40
CA VAL A 152 7.63 -9.92 -4.10
C VAL A 152 6.61 -9.72 -2.98
N ASN A 153 5.44 -10.36 -3.10
CA ASN A 153 4.39 -10.29 -2.09
C ASN A 153 4.82 -10.89 -0.75
N ALA A 154 5.61 -11.99 -0.76
CA ALA A 154 6.16 -12.57 0.46
C ALA A 154 7.19 -11.65 1.11
N TYR A 155 7.98 -10.91 0.33
CA TYR A 155 8.89 -9.90 0.82
C TYR A 155 8.12 -8.74 1.46
N ASP A 156 7.12 -8.19 0.79
CA ASP A 156 6.32 -7.06 1.27
C ASP A 156 5.41 -7.44 2.46
N SER A 157 4.77 -8.62 2.42
CA SER A 157 3.91 -9.08 3.52
C SER A 157 4.68 -9.47 4.79
N ALA A 158 5.98 -9.74 4.67
CA ALA A 158 6.86 -10.00 5.79
C ALA A 158 7.50 -8.72 6.35
N ALA A 159 7.22 -7.55 5.74
CA ALA A 159 7.62 -6.29 6.31
C ALA A 159 7.09 -6.21 7.75
N TYR A 160 8.01 -6.03 8.67
CA TYR A 160 7.66 -5.65 10.03
C TYR A 160 7.09 -4.23 9.89
N HIS A 161 5.79 -4.15 9.71
CA HIS A 161 5.10 -2.88 9.80
C HIS A 161 5.24 -2.48 11.26
N GLU A 162 6.24 -1.67 11.53
CA GLU A 162 6.19 -0.80 12.69
C GLU A 162 4.78 -0.26 12.71
N VAL A 163 4.08 -0.37 13.85
CA VAL A 163 2.91 0.47 14.07
C VAL A 163 3.52 1.86 14.13
N ALA A 164 3.65 2.47 12.94
CA ALA A 164 4.34 3.72 12.78
C ALA A 164 3.76 4.78 13.73
N HIS A 165 2.48 4.61 14.08
CA HIS A 165 1.76 5.52 14.95
C HIS A 165 0.76 4.71 15.79
N SER A 166 0.99 4.60 17.10
CA SER A 166 -0.04 4.22 18.07
C SER A 166 -0.46 5.47 18.83
N PHE A 167 -1.75 5.64 19.05
CA PHE A 167 -2.28 6.71 19.90
C PHE A 167 -2.64 6.09 21.25
N ASP A 168 -1.71 6.18 22.19
CA ASP A 168 -1.90 5.65 23.55
C ASP A 168 -2.00 6.83 24.52
N THR A 169 -3.13 6.94 25.22
CA THR A 169 -3.39 8.00 26.21
C THR A 169 -2.45 7.98 27.38
N ASN A 170 -1.78 6.85 27.65
CA ASN A 170 -0.75 6.73 28.68
C ASN A 170 0.65 7.14 28.20
N ASN A 171 0.82 7.43 26.89
CA ASN A 171 2.10 7.86 26.31
C ASN A 171 1.95 9.24 25.66
N LEU A 172 2.17 10.30 26.46
CA LEU A 172 2.03 11.69 26.02
C LEU A 172 2.97 12.07 24.90
N GLU A 173 4.18 11.52 24.85
CA GLU A 173 5.15 11.81 23.79
C GLU A 173 4.66 11.24 22.46
N GLN A 174 4.18 10.00 22.47
CA GLN A 174 3.60 9.36 21.29
C GLN A 174 2.34 10.09 20.81
N MET A 175 1.47 10.53 21.73
CA MET A 175 0.32 11.37 21.40
C MET A 175 0.74 12.68 20.72
N ARG A 176 1.77 13.34 21.25
CA ARG A 176 2.29 14.60 20.66
C ARG A 176 2.79 14.38 19.24
N ASN A 177 3.55 13.31 19.01
CA ASN A 177 4.05 12.98 17.66
C ASN A 177 2.91 12.71 16.69
N VAL A 178 1.95 11.86 17.06
CA VAL A 178 0.77 11.58 16.22
C VAL A 178 -0.06 12.83 15.95
N MET A 179 -0.24 13.71 16.95
CA MET A 179 -0.96 14.98 16.76
C MET A 179 -0.19 15.98 15.92
N ALA A 180 1.14 16.00 16.00
CA ALA A 180 1.97 16.82 15.12
C ALA A 180 1.84 16.33 13.67
N ASP A 181 1.96 15.04 13.43
CA ASP A 181 1.80 14.43 12.11
C ASP A 181 0.38 14.66 11.55
N ALA A 182 -0.66 14.54 12.38
CA ALA A 182 -2.04 14.79 11.97
C ALA A 182 -2.30 16.25 11.59
N LYS A 183 -1.61 17.21 12.23
CA LYS A 183 -1.65 18.62 11.84
C LYS A 183 -0.86 18.87 10.54
N ASP A 184 0.32 18.25 10.41
CA ASP A 184 1.19 18.42 9.26
C ASP A 184 0.61 17.74 8.00
N SER A 185 -0.03 16.58 8.13
CA SER A 185 -0.66 15.86 7.00
C SER A 185 -1.80 16.63 6.33
N ARG A 186 -2.43 17.56 7.07
CA ARG A 186 -3.45 18.49 6.55
C ARG A 186 -2.90 19.88 6.25
N SER A 187 -1.59 20.05 6.29
CA SER A 187 -1.00 21.32 5.88
C SER A 187 -1.33 21.58 4.41
N ALA A 188 -1.61 22.84 4.07
CA ALA A 188 -1.87 23.23 2.69
C ALA A 188 -0.73 22.80 1.75
N ASP A 189 0.49 22.70 2.27
CA ASP A 189 1.70 22.37 1.51
C ASP A 189 1.74 20.89 1.03
N LYS A 190 0.99 19.98 1.66
CA LYS A 190 0.94 18.55 1.30
C LYS A 190 -0.36 18.12 0.59
N THR A 191 -1.27 19.08 0.38
CA THR A 191 -2.59 18.80 -0.18
C THR A 191 -2.67 19.21 -1.64
N ILE A 192 -3.18 18.33 -2.51
CA ILE A 192 -3.45 18.65 -3.91
C ILE A 192 -4.79 19.37 -4.01
N ILE A 193 -4.75 20.66 -4.38
CA ILE A 193 -5.94 21.47 -4.64
C ILE A 193 -6.57 21.04 -5.97
N THR A 194 -7.88 20.81 -5.97
CA THR A 194 -8.60 20.19 -7.09
C THR A 194 -9.01 21.16 -8.20
N GLY A 195 -8.74 22.45 -8.10
CA GLY A 195 -9.27 23.46 -9.03
C GLY A 195 -10.79 23.72 -8.89
N ILE A 196 -11.54 22.79 -8.29
CA ILE A 196 -13.00 22.90 -8.09
C ILE A 196 -13.28 23.41 -6.69
N ARG A 197 -13.68 24.69 -6.58
CA ARG A 197 -13.87 25.35 -5.27
C ARG A 197 -14.81 24.60 -4.33
N GLY A 198 -15.94 24.09 -4.84
CA GLY A 198 -16.91 23.35 -4.02
C GLY A 198 -16.32 22.04 -3.48
N LEU A 199 -15.52 21.36 -4.30
CA LEU A 199 -14.85 20.13 -3.91
C LEU A 199 -13.73 20.39 -2.89
N ASN A 200 -12.94 21.44 -3.08
CA ASN A 200 -11.92 21.84 -2.10
C ASN A 200 -12.53 22.16 -0.74
N ASN A 201 -13.68 22.84 -0.71
CA ASN A 201 -14.39 23.12 0.54
C ASN A 201 -14.88 21.83 1.22
N LEU A 202 -15.33 20.85 0.44
CA LEU A 202 -15.78 19.55 0.95
C LEU A 202 -14.62 18.70 1.49
N LEU A 203 -13.49 18.69 0.78
CA LEU A 203 -12.32 17.88 1.12
C LEU A 203 -11.41 18.54 2.17
N SER A 204 -11.48 19.87 2.29
CA SER A 204 -10.81 20.71 3.28
C SER A 204 -9.29 20.44 3.46
N PRO A 205 -8.42 20.93 2.58
CA PRO A 205 -8.64 21.83 1.43
C PRO A 205 -8.55 21.19 0.04
N GLY A 206 -8.35 19.87 -0.08
CA GLY A 206 -8.20 19.16 -1.35
C GLY A 206 -7.91 17.67 -1.18
N TYR A 207 -7.27 17.03 -2.15
CA TYR A 207 -6.88 15.63 -2.05
C TYR A 207 -5.69 15.48 -1.10
N LEU A 208 -5.85 14.63 -0.09
CA LEU A 208 -4.78 14.26 0.84
C LEU A 208 -3.96 13.12 0.28
N SER A 209 -2.65 13.15 0.51
CA SER A 209 -1.74 12.05 0.25
C SER A 209 -2.19 10.77 0.98
N GLY A 210 -1.86 9.61 0.42
CA GLY A 210 -2.21 8.31 0.99
C GLY A 210 -3.69 7.94 0.90
N CYS A 211 -4.52 8.73 0.20
CA CYS A 211 -5.96 8.55 0.11
C CYS A 211 -6.42 8.13 -1.29
N LEU A 212 -7.45 7.26 -1.33
CA LEU A 212 -8.16 6.90 -2.56
C LEU A 212 -9.47 7.67 -2.65
N TYR A 213 -9.69 8.36 -3.76
CA TYR A 213 -10.90 9.12 -4.07
C TYR A 213 -11.62 8.51 -5.28
N ILE A 214 -12.93 8.33 -5.18
CA ILE A 214 -13.73 7.73 -6.25
C ILE A 214 -14.87 8.66 -6.64
N TYR A 215 -14.85 9.12 -7.89
CA TYR A 215 -15.97 9.83 -8.50
C TYR A 215 -16.99 8.83 -9.03
N ALA A 216 -18.10 8.69 -8.35
CA ALA A 216 -19.19 7.83 -8.79
C ALA A 216 -20.21 8.64 -9.62
N ALA A 217 -20.45 8.24 -10.86
CA ALA A 217 -21.39 8.91 -11.73
C ALA A 217 -22.07 7.93 -12.70
N LEU A 218 -23.23 8.33 -13.21
CA LEU A 218 -23.91 7.61 -14.30
C LEU A 218 -23.09 7.66 -15.60
N PRO A 219 -23.34 6.74 -16.55
CA PRO A 219 -22.80 6.82 -17.90
C PRO A 219 -23.05 8.19 -18.53
N GLY A 220 -22.09 8.74 -19.26
CA GLY A 220 -22.23 10.04 -19.93
C GLY A 220 -22.17 11.27 -19.01
N CYS A 221 -22.03 11.12 -17.69
CA CYS A 221 -21.96 12.22 -16.71
C CYS A 221 -20.54 12.75 -16.48
N TYR A 222 -19.74 12.89 -17.51
CA TYR A 222 -18.45 13.61 -17.53
C TYR A 222 -17.36 13.07 -16.57
N LYS A 223 -17.40 11.79 -16.15
CA LYS A 223 -16.35 11.21 -15.25
C LYS A 223 -14.93 11.40 -15.76
N SER A 224 -14.68 10.95 -17.01
CA SER A 224 -13.36 11.08 -17.64
C SER A 224 -12.93 12.54 -17.79
N GLY A 225 -13.91 13.44 -18.00
CA GLY A 225 -13.65 14.87 -18.09
C GLY A 225 -13.15 15.44 -16.75
N ILE A 226 -13.87 15.19 -15.66
CA ILE A 226 -13.47 15.70 -14.32
C ILE A 226 -12.15 15.11 -13.85
N LEU A 227 -11.83 13.85 -14.19
CA LEU A 227 -10.54 13.26 -13.87
C LEU A 227 -9.40 13.93 -14.64
N LEU A 228 -9.58 14.17 -15.95
CA LEU A 228 -8.58 14.85 -16.77
C LEU A 228 -8.44 16.33 -16.37
N GLU A 229 -9.53 17.00 -16.03
CA GLU A 229 -9.54 18.36 -15.50
C GLU A 229 -8.77 18.45 -14.17
N SER A 230 -9.03 17.52 -13.23
CA SER A 230 -8.29 17.43 -11.97
C SER A 230 -6.78 17.19 -12.19
N HIS A 231 -6.41 16.40 -13.20
CA HIS A 231 -5.01 16.22 -13.60
C HIS A 231 -4.38 17.54 -14.09
N VAL A 232 -5.08 18.28 -14.96
CA VAL A 232 -4.66 19.60 -15.45
C VAL A 232 -4.54 20.59 -14.30
N ASP A 233 -5.54 20.66 -13.44
CA ASP A 233 -5.59 21.57 -12.30
C ASP A 233 -4.46 21.27 -11.30
N THR A 234 -4.06 20.01 -11.16
CA THR A 234 -2.87 19.65 -10.39
C THR A 234 -1.64 20.34 -10.90
N CYS A 235 -1.43 20.38 -12.21
CA CYS A 235 -0.30 21.06 -12.82
C CYS A 235 -0.39 22.59 -12.70
N LYS A 236 -1.61 23.15 -12.73
CA LYS A 236 -1.82 24.61 -12.79
C LYS A 236 -1.87 25.31 -11.43
N TYR A 237 -2.38 24.64 -10.39
CA TYR A 237 -2.72 25.32 -9.13
C TYR A 237 -1.91 24.84 -7.92
N ASN A 238 -1.01 23.87 -8.07
CA ASN A 238 -0.33 23.23 -6.95
C ASN A 238 1.19 23.51 -6.92
N GLU A 239 1.62 24.71 -7.27
CA GLU A 239 3.05 25.10 -7.26
C GLU A 239 3.73 24.85 -5.90
N HIS A 240 2.99 24.96 -4.80
CA HIS A 240 3.47 24.73 -3.44
C HIS A 240 3.99 23.29 -3.22
N ILE A 241 3.48 22.31 -3.97
CA ILE A 241 3.92 20.90 -3.88
C ILE A 241 5.42 20.73 -4.17
N LYS A 242 6.02 21.61 -4.97
CA LYS A 242 7.48 21.57 -5.21
C LYS A 242 8.30 21.65 -3.92
N ASN A 243 7.80 22.34 -2.92
CA ASN A 243 8.48 22.49 -1.63
C ASN A 243 8.56 21.15 -0.87
N THR A 244 7.67 20.19 -1.17
CA THR A 244 7.60 18.89 -0.51
C THR A 244 8.34 17.79 -1.28
N THR A 245 8.82 18.06 -2.50
CA THR A 245 9.45 17.05 -3.38
C THR A 245 10.95 16.93 -3.26
N ASN A 246 11.57 17.59 -2.28
CA ASN A 246 13.03 17.59 -2.07
C ASN A 246 13.83 17.97 -3.33
N GLY A 247 13.34 18.96 -4.09
CA GLY A 247 13.97 19.47 -5.31
C GLY A 247 13.69 18.64 -6.58
N LYS A 248 12.90 17.58 -6.49
CA LYS A 248 12.47 16.80 -7.65
C LYS A 248 11.30 17.48 -8.37
N THR A 249 11.21 17.28 -9.68
CA THR A 249 10.08 17.75 -10.47
C THR A 249 8.84 16.89 -10.17
N PRO A 250 7.73 17.50 -9.69
CA PRO A 250 6.51 16.77 -9.42
C PRO A 250 5.82 16.32 -10.72
N ILE A 251 5.37 15.08 -10.75
CA ILE A 251 4.60 14.50 -11.86
C ILE A 251 3.13 14.38 -11.45
N SER A 252 2.24 14.98 -12.24
CA SER A 252 0.83 14.58 -12.28
C SER A 252 0.66 13.50 -13.33
N MET A 253 0.14 12.33 -12.96
CA MET A 253 -0.02 11.18 -13.86
C MET A 253 -1.48 10.88 -14.12
N TYR A 254 -1.87 10.80 -15.39
CA TYR A 254 -3.20 10.40 -15.85
C TYR A 254 -3.10 9.13 -16.67
N ILE A 255 -3.88 8.10 -16.31
CA ILE A 255 -3.93 6.84 -17.04
C ILE A 255 -5.33 6.64 -17.58
N SER A 256 -5.45 6.65 -18.91
CA SER A 256 -6.69 6.35 -19.63
C SER A 256 -6.74 4.88 -20.02
N MET A 257 -7.86 4.23 -19.72
CA MET A 257 -8.18 2.87 -20.18
C MET A 257 -9.52 2.81 -20.92
N GLU A 258 -10.21 3.94 -21.05
CA GLU A 258 -11.48 4.04 -21.73
C GLU A 258 -11.35 4.81 -23.04
N ASN A 259 -10.73 5.98 -23.00
CA ASN A 259 -10.57 6.85 -24.16
C ASN A 259 -9.21 6.64 -24.81
N THR A 260 -9.17 6.59 -26.16
CA THR A 260 -7.89 6.53 -26.89
C THR A 260 -7.02 7.76 -26.59
N MET A 261 -5.73 7.67 -26.87
CA MET A 261 -4.82 8.81 -26.71
C MET A 261 -5.30 10.05 -27.47
N THR A 262 -5.75 9.87 -28.72
CA THR A 262 -6.26 10.96 -29.55
C THR A 262 -7.51 11.63 -28.94
N GLN A 263 -8.45 10.83 -28.41
CA GLN A 263 -9.63 11.38 -27.72
C GLN A 263 -9.26 12.11 -26.44
N THR A 264 -8.30 11.58 -25.70
CA THR A 264 -7.80 12.19 -24.45
C THR A 264 -7.12 13.53 -24.74
N VAL A 265 -6.27 13.60 -25.77
CA VAL A 265 -5.58 14.84 -26.15
C VAL A 265 -6.56 15.91 -26.68
N ARG A 266 -7.57 15.52 -27.47
CA ARG A 266 -8.62 16.46 -27.89
C ARG A 266 -9.41 17.02 -26.71
N ARG A 267 -9.70 16.19 -25.72
CA ARG A 267 -10.37 16.63 -24.50
C ARG A 267 -9.46 17.53 -23.65
N LEU A 268 -8.18 17.19 -23.55
CA LEU A 268 -7.17 18.02 -22.91
C LEU A 268 -7.12 19.42 -23.53
N TRP A 269 -7.10 19.50 -24.86
CA TRP A 269 -7.15 20.78 -25.58
C TRP A 269 -8.39 21.59 -25.21
N ALA A 270 -9.57 20.95 -25.22
CA ALA A 270 -10.83 21.64 -24.89
C ALA A 270 -10.86 22.12 -23.42
N ILE A 271 -10.19 21.44 -22.51
CA ILE A 271 -10.05 21.87 -21.11
C ILE A 271 -9.09 23.06 -20.99
N LEU A 272 -7.95 23.01 -21.67
CA LEU A 272 -6.94 24.05 -21.62
C LEU A 272 -7.37 25.32 -22.36
N PHE A 273 -8.02 25.15 -23.51
CA PHE A 273 -8.34 26.22 -24.46
C PHE A 273 -9.82 26.15 -24.91
N PRO A 274 -10.78 26.39 -24.01
CA PRO A 274 -12.21 26.15 -24.29
C PRO A 274 -12.78 26.99 -25.44
N ASN A 275 -12.12 28.11 -25.78
CA ASN A 275 -12.55 29.03 -26.85
C ASN A 275 -11.70 28.92 -28.12
N ALA A 276 -10.80 27.94 -28.21
CA ALA A 276 -9.89 27.81 -29.34
C ALA A 276 -10.14 26.47 -30.07
N ASP A 277 -10.44 26.53 -31.36
CA ASP A 277 -10.57 25.33 -32.20
C ASP A 277 -9.19 24.76 -32.53
N LEU A 278 -8.95 23.53 -32.16
CA LEU A 278 -7.69 22.81 -32.37
C LEU A 278 -7.28 22.80 -33.88
N SER A 279 -8.24 22.79 -34.77
CA SER A 279 -7.98 22.80 -36.24
C SER A 279 -7.34 24.08 -36.75
N MET A 280 -7.37 25.15 -35.99
CA MET A 280 -6.82 26.46 -36.40
C MET A 280 -5.32 26.59 -36.14
N PHE A 281 -4.71 25.63 -35.46
CA PHE A 281 -3.30 25.65 -35.04
C PHE A 281 -2.51 24.53 -35.70
N THR A 282 -1.25 24.80 -35.98
CA THR A 282 -0.30 23.76 -36.40
C THR A 282 0.01 22.79 -35.24
N VAL A 283 0.60 21.65 -35.55
CA VAL A 283 0.99 20.66 -34.53
C VAL A 283 1.99 21.29 -33.55
N ASP A 284 2.99 22.04 -34.05
CA ASP A 284 4.03 22.62 -33.22
C ASP A 284 3.48 23.71 -32.30
N GLU A 285 2.63 24.61 -32.80
CA GLU A 285 1.93 25.61 -32.00
C GLU A 285 1.09 24.95 -30.90
N THR A 286 0.39 23.86 -31.24
CA THR A 286 -0.43 23.11 -30.29
C THR A 286 0.45 22.52 -29.15
N ILE A 287 1.59 21.94 -29.50
CA ILE A 287 2.54 21.36 -28.54
C ILE A 287 3.06 22.46 -27.61
N GLU A 288 3.55 23.57 -28.16
CA GLU A 288 4.09 24.70 -27.37
C GLU A 288 3.03 25.27 -26.41
N MET A 289 1.80 25.42 -26.89
CA MET A 289 0.70 25.93 -26.05
C MET A 289 0.36 24.98 -24.90
N ILE A 290 0.24 23.67 -25.17
CA ILE A 290 -0.03 22.64 -24.13
C ILE A 290 1.13 22.58 -23.14
N GLU A 291 2.36 22.51 -23.62
CA GLU A 291 3.56 22.45 -22.78
C GLU A 291 3.61 23.65 -21.85
N ARG A 292 3.48 24.86 -22.38
CA ARG A 292 3.49 26.10 -21.59
C ARG A 292 2.44 26.08 -20.46
N GLU A 293 1.21 25.63 -20.76
CA GLU A 293 0.14 25.61 -19.74
C GLU A 293 0.41 24.56 -18.64
N LEU A 294 0.89 23.39 -19.00
CA LEU A 294 1.09 22.28 -18.05
C LEU A 294 2.41 22.36 -17.28
N THR A 295 3.44 23.01 -17.84
CA THR A 295 4.76 23.11 -17.20
C THR A 295 5.02 24.44 -16.51
N SER A 296 4.16 25.47 -16.71
CA SER A 296 4.33 26.83 -16.20
C SER A 296 4.59 26.91 -14.68
N LYS A 297 4.08 25.95 -13.93
CA LYS A 297 4.26 25.82 -12.47
C LYS A 297 5.31 24.79 -12.09
N GLY A 298 6.10 24.31 -13.07
CA GLY A 298 7.20 23.36 -12.87
C GLY A 298 6.76 21.93 -12.60
N PHE A 299 5.57 21.57 -13.04
CA PHE A 299 5.09 20.19 -13.08
C PHE A 299 5.49 19.52 -14.39
N ARG A 300 5.57 18.19 -14.35
CA ARG A 300 5.56 17.34 -15.53
C ARG A 300 4.22 16.63 -15.61
N SER A 301 3.49 16.84 -16.70
CA SER A 301 2.26 16.09 -17.01
C SER A 301 2.61 14.80 -17.74
N VAL A 302 2.08 13.68 -17.27
CA VAL A 302 2.23 12.37 -17.91
C VAL A 302 0.86 11.79 -18.17
N ILE A 303 0.53 11.52 -19.44
CA ILE A 303 -0.70 10.88 -19.87
C ILE A 303 -0.34 9.54 -20.52
N LEU A 304 -0.88 8.45 -19.99
CA LEU A 304 -0.67 7.10 -20.50
C LEU A 304 -2.00 6.51 -20.97
N TYR A 305 -1.95 5.67 -21.99
CA TYR A 305 -3.09 4.92 -22.49
C TYR A 305 -2.79 3.42 -22.48
N TYR A 306 -3.71 2.64 -21.95
CA TYR A 306 -3.69 1.19 -22.00
C TYR A 306 -5.05 0.65 -22.41
N GLY A 307 -5.06 -0.51 -23.06
CA GLY A 307 -6.28 -1.21 -23.45
C GLY A 307 -7.08 -1.72 -22.25
N TYR A 308 -8.30 -2.15 -22.52
CA TYR A 308 -9.18 -2.72 -21.51
C TYR A 308 -8.54 -3.93 -20.82
N ARG A 309 -8.38 -3.87 -19.49
CA ARG A 309 -7.80 -4.93 -18.66
C ARG A 309 -6.38 -5.36 -19.09
N GLU A 310 -5.67 -4.52 -19.82
CA GLU A 310 -4.29 -4.78 -20.22
C GLU A 310 -3.34 -4.74 -19.01
N LYS A 311 -3.61 -3.85 -18.08
CA LYS A 311 -2.79 -3.63 -16.88
C LYS A 311 -3.50 -4.08 -15.62
N SER A 312 -2.71 -4.51 -14.64
CA SER A 312 -3.13 -4.81 -13.27
C SER A 312 -2.69 -3.70 -12.29
N THR A 313 -3.15 -3.77 -11.06
CA THR A 313 -2.69 -2.87 -9.98
C THR A 313 -1.20 -3.06 -9.68
N ALA A 314 -0.64 -4.27 -9.87
CA ALA A 314 0.80 -4.48 -9.78
C ALA A 314 1.57 -3.75 -10.89
N ASP A 315 1.04 -3.74 -12.13
CA ASP A 315 1.63 -2.97 -13.22
C ASP A 315 1.59 -1.46 -12.92
N LEU A 316 0.51 -0.95 -12.29
CA LEU A 316 0.45 0.46 -11.87
C LEU A 316 1.55 0.80 -10.86
N TYR A 317 1.78 -0.09 -9.90
CA TYR A 317 2.86 0.08 -8.92
C TYR A 317 4.22 0.24 -9.63
N GLU A 318 4.53 -0.66 -10.57
CA GLU A 318 5.78 -0.60 -11.32
C GLU A 318 5.86 0.62 -12.26
N ILE A 319 4.74 1.05 -12.85
CA ILE A 319 4.68 2.29 -13.64
C ILE A 319 5.04 3.49 -12.77
N ILE A 320 4.40 3.67 -11.61
CA ILE A 320 4.70 4.78 -10.69
C ILE A 320 6.15 4.73 -10.25
N ARG A 321 6.64 3.54 -9.88
CA ARG A 321 8.03 3.33 -9.46
C ARG A 321 9.02 3.70 -10.56
N GLY A 322 8.72 3.37 -11.83
CA GLY A 322 9.56 3.69 -12.97
C GLY A 322 9.64 5.19 -13.30
N TYR A 323 8.60 5.96 -12.93
CA TYR A 323 8.60 7.42 -13.07
C TYR A 323 9.21 8.15 -11.86
N ASN A 324 9.36 7.47 -10.72
CA ASN A 324 10.04 8.00 -9.54
C ASN A 324 11.55 7.73 -9.67
N ASP A 325 12.31 8.76 -10.02
CA ASP A 325 13.75 8.72 -10.17
C ASP A 325 14.45 9.81 -9.34
N ASP A 326 15.73 10.05 -9.59
CA ASP A 326 16.51 11.07 -8.89
C ASP A 326 16.03 12.51 -9.18
N LYS A 327 15.34 12.73 -10.30
CA LYS A 327 14.90 14.03 -10.80
C LYS A 327 13.39 14.24 -10.71
N HIS A 328 12.62 13.17 -10.62
CA HIS A 328 11.17 13.22 -10.73
C HIS A 328 10.49 12.43 -9.60
N VAL A 329 9.29 12.84 -9.24
CA VAL A 329 8.43 12.14 -8.29
C VAL A 329 6.96 12.30 -8.69
N VAL A 330 6.23 11.17 -8.73
CA VAL A 330 4.78 11.20 -8.94
C VAL A 330 4.13 11.72 -7.66
N VAL A 331 3.28 12.75 -7.78
CA VAL A 331 2.60 13.38 -6.65
C VAL A 331 1.08 13.19 -6.68
N ALA A 332 0.51 12.78 -7.80
CA ALA A 332 -0.91 12.43 -7.94
C ALA A 332 -1.11 11.43 -9.08
N LEU A 333 -2.03 10.48 -8.90
CA LEU A 333 -2.46 9.52 -9.91
C LEU A 333 -3.95 9.67 -10.20
N TYR A 334 -4.30 9.86 -11.46
CA TYR A 334 -5.66 9.89 -11.99
C TYR A 334 -5.89 8.68 -12.89
N LEU A 335 -6.86 7.81 -12.54
CA LEU A 335 -7.12 6.56 -13.24
C LEU A 335 -8.53 6.56 -13.85
N ASP A 336 -8.63 6.54 -15.17
CA ASP A 336 -9.89 6.54 -15.91
C ASP A 336 -10.12 5.17 -16.60
N TYR A 337 -10.82 4.24 -15.95
CA TYR A 337 -11.43 4.19 -14.65
C TYR A 337 -11.28 2.80 -14.00
N ILE A 338 -11.61 2.68 -12.73
CA ILE A 338 -11.27 1.53 -11.86
C ILE A 338 -11.70 0.15 -12.41
N LYS A 339 -12.82 0.01 -13.11
CA LYS A 339 -13.27 -1.27 -13.68
C LYS A 339 -12.47 -1.75 -14.90
N ARG A 340 -11.61 -0.91 -15.43
CA ARG A 340 -10.82 -1.23 -16.63
C ARG A 340 -9.46 -1.85 -16.29
N ILE A 341 -9.08 -1.84 -15.01
CA ILE A 341 -7.86 -2.47 -14.51
C ILE A 341 -8.17 -3.85 -13.92
N ARG A 342 -7.19 -4.74 -13.88
CA ARG A 342 -7.27 -6.03 -13.19
C ARG A 342 -6.70 -5.91 -11.78
N SER A 343 -7.21 -6.72 -10.84
CA SER A 343 -6.52 -6.96 -9.59
C SER A 343 -5.17 -7.68 -9.82
N ALA A 344 -4.17 -7.36 -9.01
CA ALA A 344 -2.92 -8.12 -8.96
C ALA A 344 -3.12 -9.53 -8.35
N ARG A 345 -4.20 -9.73 -7.59
CA ARG A 345 -4.53 -11.04 -7.01
C ARG A 345 -5.01 -11.99 -8.09
N THR A 346 -4.38 -13.15 -8.14
CA THR A 346 -4.73 -14.23 -9.09
C THR A 346 -5.58 -15.33 -8.46
N ASP A 347 -6.00 -15.16 -7.19
CA ASP A 347 -6.74 -16.16 -6.45
C ASP A 347 -8.12 -16.41 -7.09
N ALA A 348 -8.39 -17.65 -7.49
CA ALA A 348 -9.69 -18.04 -8.05
C ALA A 348 -10.88 -17.68 -7.13
N ALA A 349 -10.67 -17.63 -5.82
CA ALA A 349 -11.66 -17.20 -4.84
C ALA A 349 -11.95 -15.68 -4.90
N ALA A 350 -10.95 -14.83 -5.22
CA ALA A 350 -11.13 -13.39 -5.37
C ALA A 350 -11.83 -13.03 -6.69
N MET A 351 -11.79 -13.91 -7.68
CA MET A 351 -12.40 -13.73 -9.01
C MET A 351 -13.81 -14.31 -9.15
N GLN A 352 -14.44 -14.80 -8.06
CA GLN A 352 -15.78 -15.41 -8.14
C GLN A 352 -16.89 -14.41 -8.53
N SER A 353 -16.65 -13.11 -8.40
CA SER A 353 -17.59 -12.09 -8.85
C SER A 353 -16.87 -10.78 -9.20
N GLU A 354 -17.44 -10.02 -10.13
CA GLU A 354 -16.99 -8.67 -10.47
C GLU A 354 -16.93 -7.75 -9.24
N LYS A 355 -17.83 -7.96 -8.29
CA LYS A 355 -17.88 -7.21 -7.02
C LYS A 355 -16.66 -7.51 -6.14
N SER A 356 -16.26 -8.77 -6.04
CA SER A 356 -15.08 -9.18 -5.25
C SER A 356 -13.80 -8.65 -5.86
N GLU A 357 -13.68 -8.69 -7.19
CA GLU A 357 -12.54 -8.13 -7.91
C GLU A 357 -12.45 -6.62 -7.72
N LEU A 358 -13.56 -5.89 -7.85
CA LEU A 358 -13.60 -4.45 -7.63
C LEU A 358 -13.17 -4.07 -6.21
N HIS A 359 -13.61 -4.82 -5.22
CA HIS A 359 -13.20 -4.62 -3.83
C HIS A 359 -11.70 -4.86 -3.64
N ALA A 360 -11.14 -5.90 -4.27
CA ALA A 360 -9.70 -6.17 -4.25
C ALA A 360 -8.92 -5.01 -4.90
N ILE A 361 -9.34 -4.55 -6.09
CA ILE A 361 -8.72 -3.42 -6.78
C ILE A 361 -8.74 -2.15 -5.93
N MET A 362 -9.86 -1.83 -5.26
CA MET A 362 -9.96 -0.66 -4.39
C MET A 362 -8.98 -0.73 -3.20
N ASN A 363 -8.82 -1.91 -2.59
CA ASN A 363 -7.86 -2.10 -1.50
C ASN A 363 -6.41 -1.98 -1.99
N GLU A 364 -6.11 -2.53 -3.17
CA GLU A 364 -4.79 -2.45 -3.80
C GLU A 364 -4.45 -1.00 -4.20
N LEU A 365 -5.40 -0.25 -4.77
CA LEU A 365 -5.22 1.17 -5.08
C LEU A 365 -5.02 2.02 -3.82
N LYS A 366 -5.73 1.70 -2.73
CA LYS A 366 -5.49 2.36 -1.44
C LYS A 366 -4.10 2.05 -0.89
N THR A 367 -3.61 0.82 -1.09
CA THR A 367 -2.25 0.44 -0.72
C THR A 367 -1.22 1.22 -1.54
N ILE A 368 -1.41 1.35 -2.86
CA ILE A 368 -0.57 2.17 -3.74
C ILE A 368 -0.56 3.63 -3.25
N ALA A 369 -1.73 4.22 -2.97
CA ALA A 369 -1.84 5.58 -2.45
C ALA A 369 -1.00 5.77 -1.18
N SER A 370 -1.12 4.85 -0.23
CA SER A 370 -0.39 4.89 1.04
C SER A 370 1.11 4.66 0.89
N GLN A 371 1.54 3.73 0.02
CA GLN A 371 2.95 3.39 -0.16
C GLN A 371 3.76 4.48 -0.86
N PHE A 372 3.15 5.15 -1.84
CA PHE A 372 3.78 6.26 -2.56
C PHE A 372 3.49 7.63 -1.93
N ASP A 373 2.68 7.68 -0.87
CA ASP A 373 2.21 8.90 -0.22
C ASP A 373 1.60 9.91 -1.21
N ILE A 374 0.70 9.43 -2.08
CA ILE A 374 0.03 10.21 -3.10
C ILE A 374 -1.49 10.05 -3.06
N PRO A 375 -2.29 11.04 -3.47
CA PRO A 375 -3.69 10.81 -3.78
C PRO A 375 -3.83 9.95 -5.04
N VAL A 376 -4.69 8.94 -4.97
CA VAL A 376 -5.16 8.18 -6.12
C VAL A 376 -6.62 8.55 -6.37
N VAL A 377 -6.92 9.08 -7.54
CA VAL A 377 -8.26 9.54 -7.91
C VAL A 377 -8.76 8.73 -9.09
N SER A 378 -9.93 8.11 -8.96
CA SER A 378 -10.50 7.29 -10.03
C SER A 378 -11.99 7.51 -10.21
N GLY A 379 -12.52 7.05 -11.33
CA GLY A 379 -13.96 7.04 -11.63
C GLY A 379 -14.58 5.68 -11.34
N HIS A 380 -15.87 5.68 -10.99
CA HIS A 380 -16.71 4.49 -10.93
C HIS A 380 -18.06 4.76 -11.60
N GLN A 381 -18.54 3.79 -12.37
CA GLN A 381 -19.84 3.90 -13.03
C GLN A 381 -20.92 3.33 -12.12
N LEU A 382 -21.92 4.16 -11.82
CA LEU A 382 -23.10 3.73 -11.07
C LEU A 382 -23.96 2.76 -11.92
N ASN A 383 -24.62 1.83 -11.24
CA ASN A 383 -25.47 0.83 -11.87
C ASN A 383 -26.87 1.40 -12.25
N ARG A 384 -27.68 0.59 -12.96
CA ARG A 384 -29.03 0.99 -13.41
C ARG A 384 -29.97 1.29 -12.23
N ALA A 385 -29.85 0.59 -11.12
CA ALA A 385 -30.67 0.84 -9.93
C ALA A 385 -30.38 2.25 -9.35
N ALA A 386 -29.12 2.70 -9.41
CA ALA A 386 -28.78 4.08 -9.04
C ALA A 386 -29.41 5.10 -9.98
N ALA A 387 -29.46 4.82 -11.30
CA ALA A 387 -30.13 5.69 -12.25
C ALA A 387 -31.63 5.84 -11.92
N GLN A 388 -32.30 4.72 -11.65
CA GLN A 388 -33.73 4.73 -11.28
C GLN A 388 -33.94 5.50 -9.97
N ALA A 389 -33.15 5.26 -8.94
CA ALA A 389 -33.29 5.97 -7.67
C ALA A 389 -33.09 7.49 -7.82
N ILE A 390 -32.14 7.92 -8.67
CA ILE A 390 -31.91 9.33 -8.97
C ILE A 390 -33.11 9.92 -9.72
N ASP A 391 -33.63 9.22 -10.72
CA ASP A 391 -34.76 9.69 -11.53
C ASP A 391 -36.06 9.78 -10.72
N ASP A 392 -36.30 8.83 -9.82
CA ASP A 392 -37.46 8.84 -8.93
C ASP A 392 -37.43 10.06 -7.99
N ILE A 393 -36.28 10.40 -7.45
CA ILE A 393 -36.12 11.58 -6.59
C ILE A 393 -36.24 12.88 -7.39
N ARG A 394 -35.70 12.92 -8.61
CA ARG A 394 -35.85 14.08 -9.50
C ARG A 394 -37.33 14.33 -9.85
N ARG A 395 -38.10 13.26 -10.12
CA ARG A 395 -39.54 13.34 -10.39
C ARG A 395 -40.34 13.86 -9.17
N GLN A 396 -39.85 13.57 -7.97
CA GLN A 396 -40.44 14.06 -6.71
C GLN A 396 -40.02 15.49 -6.36
N GLY A 397 -39.30 16.18 -7.25
CA GLY A 397 -38.82 17.57 -7.00
C GLY A 397 -37.61 17.69 -6.07
N GLY A 398 -36.98 16.56 -5.72
CA GLY A 398 -35.90 16.48 -4.74
C GLY A 398 -34.49 16.55 -5.35
N PHE A 399 -34.21 17.48 -6.27
CA PHE A 399 -32.89 17.58 -6.92
C PHE A 399 -31.71 17.59 -5.95
N ASN A 400 -31.84 18.23 -4.81
CA ASN A 400 -30.77 18.33 -3.80
C ASN A 400 -30.60 17.07 -2.94
N LYS A 401 -31.56 16.13 -3.00
CA LYS A 401 -31.54 14.89 -2.22
C LYS A 401 -31.15 13.65 -3.00
N ALA A 402 -30.86 13.81 -4.30
CA ALA A 402 -30.51 12.68 -5.17
C ALA A 402 -29.27 11.91 -4.69
N SER A 403 -28.31 12.58 -4.02
CA SER A 403 -27.13 11.95 -3.43
C SER A 403 -27.44 11.15 -2.16
N GLU A 404 -28.49 11.52 -1.42
CA GLU A 404 -28.89 10.82 -0.20
C GLU A 404 -29.52 9.46 -0.47
N ALA A 405 -30.12 9.28 -1.66
CA ALA A 405 -30.70 8.01 -2.09
C ALA A 405 -29.67 6.97 -2.55
N LEU A 406 -28.43 7.38 -2.77
CA LEU A 406 -27.38 6.49 -3.24
C LEU A 406 -26.77 5.73 -2.06
N GLY A 407 -27.27 4.52 -1.81
CA GLY A 407 -26.69 3.58 -0.85
C GLY A 407 -25.59 2.69 -1.45
N ARG A 408 -24.96 1.87 -0.61
CA ARG A 408 -23.88 0.92 -1.00
C ARG A 408 -24.29 -0.05 -2.12
N SER A 409 -25.58 -0.39 -2.23
CA SER A 409 -26.11 -1.25 -3.30
C SER A 409 -26.02 -0.64 -4.69
N HIS A 410 -25.88 0.68 -4.79
CA HIS A 410 -25.83 1.42 -6.05
C HIS A 410 -24.42 1.54 -6.63
N ILE A 411 -23.41 1.22 -5.84
CA ILE A 411 -21.98 1.21 -6.23
C ILE A 411 -21.56 -0.20 -6.73
N GLY A 412 -22.42 -1.16 -6.66
CA GLY A 412 -22.13 -2.53 -7.09
C GLY A 412 -22.52 -2.77 -8.55
N THR A 413 -21.80 -3.67 -9.16
CA THR A 413 -22.02 -4.37 -10.45
C THR A 413 -23.12 -3.82 -11.36
N ALA A 414 -22.73 -3.13 -12.43
CA ALA A 414 -23.56 -2.94 -13.61
C ALA A 414 -23.42 -4.16 -14.52
#